data_828ea382fcbf448909ef462a893bc2aa
#
_entry.id   828ea382fcbf448909ef462a893bc2aa
#
_cell.length_a   1.000
_cell.length_b   1.000
_cell.length_c   1.000
_cell.angle_alpha   90.00
_cell.angle_beta   90.00
_cell.angle_gamma   90.00
#
_symmetry.space_group_name_H-M   'P 1'
#
loop_
_entity.id
_entity.type
_entity.pdbx_description
1 polymer ?
#
loop_
_entity_poly.entity_id
_entity_poly.type
_entity_poly.pdbx_seq_one_letter_code
_entity_poly.pdbx_strand_id
1 'polypeptide(L)'
;MRSYLFIVFGSLILLSCSQPVKNKSGSNKSLAEYFNYGDSGVKAAGVRMIPIKTPVGDFKVWTKRFGNNPRIKILLLHGGPAMTHEYMECFESFFPKEGFEFYEYDQLGSYYSDQPKDSSLWTTERFVEEVEQVRQAIGADSTNFYVLGNSWGGILAMEYALKYQANLKGMIVANMVASAPE
;
A
#
# COMPACT_ATOMS: atom_id res chain seq x y z
N MET A 1 -3.37 33.91 -73.57
CA MET A 1 -3.51 32.47 -73.22
C MET A 1 -3.38 32.34 -71.70
N ARG A 2 -4.45 32.06 -70.98
CA ARG A 2 -4.49 31.90 -69.52
C ARG A 2 -4.55 30.40 -69.23
N SER A 3 -3.47 29.90 -68.65
CA SER A 3 -3.40 28.49 -68.17
C SER A 3 -4.04 28.39 -66.79
N TYR A 4 -5.07 27.56 -66.66
CA TYR A 4 -5.70 27.22 -65.37
C TYR A 4 -5.04 25.97 -64.82
N LEU A 5 -4.43 26.10 -63.62
CA LEU A 5 -3.86 24.99 -62.85
C LEU A 5 -4.96 24.40 -61.96
N PHE A 6 -5.40 23.18 -62.24
CA PHE A 6 -6.33 22.44 -61.40
C PHE A 6 -5.52 21.70 -60.32
N ILE A 7 -5.70 22.08 -59.05
CA ILE A 7 -5.19 21.34 -57.91
C ILE A 7 -6.27 20.36 -57.48
N VAL A 8 -6.01 19.06 -57.67
CA VAL A 8 -6.87 17.99 -57.17
C VAL A 8 -6.42 17.66 -55.73
N PHE A 9 -7.27 18.02 -54.76
CA PHE A 9 -7.11 17.56 -53.39
C PHE A 9 -7.57 16.10 -53.27
N GLY A 10 -6.63 15.18 -53.17
CA GLY A 10 -6.90 13.79 -52.88
C GLY A 10 -7.16 13.62 -51.38
N SER A 11 -8.42 13.41 -50.99
CA SER A 11 -8.75 13.04 -49.60
C SER A 11 -8.32 11.62 -49.31
N LEU A 12 -7.27 11.47 -48.50
CA LEU A 12 -6.83 10.17 -47.98
C LEU A 12 -7.77 9.76 -46.86
N ILE A 13 -8.70 8.87 -47.15
CA ILE A 13 -9.54 8.26 -46.10
C ILE A 13 -8.71 7.15 -45.43
N LEU A 14 -8.21 7.43 -44.24
CA LEU A 14 -7.64 6.39 -43.39
C LEU A 14 -8.75 5.52 -42.80
N LEU A 15 -8.99 4.36 -43.42
CA LEU A 15 -9.80 3.31 -42.80
C LEU A 15 -8.99 2.74 -41.63
N SER A 16 -9.25 3.22 -40.41
CA SER A 16 -8.83 2.57 -39.21
C SER A 16 -9.63 1.28 -39.02
N CYS A 17 -9.03 0.14 -39.31
CA CYS A 17 -9.57 -1.17 -38.93
C CYS A 17 -9.51 -1.31 -37.40
N SER A 18 -10.57 -0.89 -36.73
CA SER A 18 -10.78 -1.29 -35.33
C SER A 18 -11.23 -2.76 -35.33
N GLN A 19 -10.29 -3.65 -35.04
CA GLN A 19 -10.64 -5.04 -34.72
C GLN A 19 -11.44 -5.04 -33.42
N PRO A 20 -12.56 -5.73 -33.32
CA PRO A 20 -13.28 -5.88 -32.08
C PRO A 20 -12.40 -6.69 -31.12
N VAL A 21 -11.95 -6.05 -30.04
CA VAL A 21 -11.31 -6.75 -28.92
C VAL A 21 -12.32 -7.77 -28.41
N LYS A 22 -12.07 -9.07 -28.62
CA LYS A 22 -12.82 -10.13 -27.99
C LYS A 22 -12.58 -10.01 -26.48
N ASN A 23 -13.51 -9.35 -25.81
CA ASN A 23 -13.58 -9.41 -24.36
C ASN A 23 -13.75 -10.88 -23.97
N LYS A 24 -12.69 -11.47 -23.40
CA LYS A 24 -12.83 -12.69 -22.63
C LYS A 24 -13.81 -12.36 -21.50
N SER A 25 -14.96 -13.00 -21.50
CA SER A 25 -15.93 -12.99 -20.41
C SER A 25 -15.34 -13.63 -19.18
N GLY A 26 -14.40 -12.91 -18.53
CA GLY A 26 -14.16 -13.06 -17.10
C GLY A 26 -15.25 -12.27 -16.41
N SER A 27 -15.92 -12.83 -15.43
CA SER A 27 -17.00 -12.19 -14.70
C SER A 27 -16.56 -10.78 -14.27
N ASN A 28 -17.04 -9.77 -14.96
CA ASN A 28 -16.86 -8.37 -14.55
C ASN A 28 -17.69 -8.16 -13.28
N LYS A 29 -17.16 -8.59 -12.14
CA LYS A 29 -17.65 -8.05 -10.88
C LYS A 29 -17.44 -6.55 -10.93
N SER A 30 -18.51 -5.78 -10.76
CA SER A 30 -18.41 -4.33 -10.72
C SER A 30 -17.51 -3.94 -9.55
N LEU A 31 -16.83 -2.79 -9.62
CA LEU A 31 -16.07 -2.26 -8.47
C LEU A 31 -16.93 -2.18 -7.23
N ALA A 32 -18.21 -1.83 -7.35
CA ALA A 32 -19.16 -1.82 -6.26
C ALA A 32 -19.37 -3.21 -5.63
N GLU A 33 -19.40 -4.27 -6.44
CA GLU A 33 -19.47 -5.66 -5.94
C GLU A 33 -18.16 -6.11 -5.30
N TYR A 34 -17.02 -5.65 -5.82
CA TYR A 34 -15.71 -5.89 -5.21
C TYR A 34 -15.62 -5.29 -3.81
N PHE A 35 -16.19 -4.11 -3.58
CA PHE A 35 -16.19 -3.42 -2.30
C PHE A 35 -17.39 -3.77 -1.40
N ASN A 36 -18.34 -4.56 -1.86
CA ASN A 36 -19.47 -5.00 -1.05
C ASN A 36 -19.08 -6.26 -0.26
N TYR A 37 -18.79 -6.10 1.02
CA TYR A 37 -18.39 -7.19 1.93
C TYR A 37 -19.52 -7.60 2.89
N GLY A 38 -20.74 -7.14 2.65
CA GLY A 38 -21.89 -7.49 3.49
C GLY A 38 -21.90 -6.82 4.85
N ASP A 39 -21.00 -5.88 5.12
CA ASP A 39 -20.93 -5.12 6.37
C ASP A 39 -21.23 -3.64 6.10
N SER A 40 -22.23 -3.10 6.76
CA SER A 40 -22.65 -1.72 6.58
C SER A 40 -21.96 -0.82 7.59
N GLY A 41 -20.96 -0.07 7.12
CA GLY A 41 -20.39 1.03 7.86
C GLY A 41 -18.92 0.88 8.24
N VAL A 42 -18.30 2.04 8.44
CA VAL A 42 -16.92 2.18 8.90
C VAL A 42 -16.85 1.89 10.37
N LYS A 43 -16.15 0.84 10.75
CA LYS A 43 -15.84 0.55 12.15
C LYS A 43 -14.44 1.00 12.46
N ALA A 44 -14.29 2.13 13.14
CA ALA A 44 -13.04 2.45 13.80
C ALA A 44 -12.81 1.42 14.91
N ALA A 45 -11.67 0.76 14.93
CA ALA A 45 -11.40 -0.28 15.89
C ALA A 45 -10.12 -0.01 16.66
N GLY A 46 -10.10 0.93 17.46
CA GLY A 46 -9.19 1.16 18.56
C GLY A 46 -7.68 0.89 18.35
N VAL A 47 -6.92 1.36 19.29
CA VAL A 47 -5.48 1.17 19.41
C VAL A 47 -5.17 -0.25 19.94
N ARG A 48 -4.13 -0.85 19.38
CA ARG A 48 -3.58 -2.12 19.86
C ARG A 48 -2.06 -2.07 19.90
N MET A 49 -1.49 -2.48 21.03
CA MET A 49 -0.06 -2.76 21.13
C MET A 49 0.21 -4.19 20.67
N ILE A 50 0.94 -4.34 19.58
CA ILE A 50 1.30 -5.64 19.01
C ILE A 50 2.65 -6.07 19.56
N PRO A 51 2.76 -7.24 20.24
CA PRO A 51 4.03 -7.78 20.66
C PRO A 51 4.83 -8.23 19.44
N ILE A 52 6.11 -7.87 19.42
CA ILE A 52 7.09 -8.29 18.43
C ILE A 52 8.30 -8.91 19.13
N LYS A 53 8.90 -9.90 18.46
CA LYS A 53 10.12 -10.55 18.92
C LYS A 53 11.32 -9.99 18.18
N THR A 54 12.39 -9.73 18.91
CA THR A 54 13.66 -9.27 18.35
C THR A 54 14.81 -10.11 18.91
N PRO A 55 16.02 -10.05 18.31
CA PRO A 55 17.18 -10.77 18.84
C PRO A 55 17.57 -10.42 20.28
N VAL A 56 17.17 -9.24 20.76
CA VAL A 56 17.54 -8.73 22.09
C VAL A 56 16.38 -8.70 23.08
N GLY A 57 15.22 -9.21 22.70
CA GLY A 57 14.05 -9.29 23.59
C GLY A 57 12.74 -8.98 22.89
N ASP A 58 11.66 -9.04 23.65
CA ASP A 58 10.31 -8.76 23.18
C ASP A 58 9.95 -7.29 23.45
N PHE A 59 9.33 -6.65 22.45
CA PHE A 59 8.87 -5.28 22.51
C PHE A 59 7.44 -5.19 21.99
N LYS A 60 6.84 -4.00 22.06
CA LYS A 60 5.49 -3.75 21.54
C LYS A 60 5.53 -2.58 20.57
N VAL A 61 4.82 -2.73 19.46
CA VAL A 61 4.60 -1.66 18.51
C VAL A 61 3.13 -1.22 18.53
N TRP A 62 2.93 0.08 18.41
CA TRP A 62 1.61 0.68 18.40
C TRP A 62 0.97 0.56 17.03
N THR A 63 -0.32 0.23 17.02
CA THR A 63 -1.15 0.23 15.81
C THR A 63 -2.54 0.76 16.11
N LYS A 64 -3.16 1.39 15.12
CA LYS A 64 -4.56 1.85 15.17
C LYS A 64 -5.27 1.41 13.90
N ARG A 65 -6.35 0.67 14.05
CA ARG A 65 -7.12 0.14 12.93
C ARG A 65 -8.30 1.03 12.59
N PHE A 66 -8.56 1.19 11.29
CA PHE A 66 -9.75 1.78 10.72
C PHE A 66 -10.40 0.85 9.72
N GLY A 67 -11.72 0.87 9.66
CA GLY A 67 -12.48 0.06 8.73
C GLY A 67 -12.62 -1.40 9.16
N ASN A 68 -13.27 -2.17 8.28
CA ASN A 68 -13.54 -3.59 8.50
C ASN A 68 -13.69 -4.30 7.14
N ASN A 69 -12.56 -4.44 6.41
CA ASN A 69 -12.58 -5.00 5.08
C ASN A 69 -11.77 -6.32 5.04
N PRO A 70 -12.41 -7.48 4.85
CA PRO A 70 -11.71 -8.74 4.81
C PRO A 70 -10.81 -8.92 3.56
N ARG A 71 -11.00 -8.09 2.51
CA ARG A 71 -10.31 -8.23 1.23
C ARG A 71 -9.21 -7.21 1.01
N ILE A 72 -9.23 -6.09 1.75
CA ILE A 72 -8.25 -5.00 1.61
C ILE A 72 -7.84 -4.54 3.00
N LYS A 73 -6.63 -4.93 3.39
CA LYS A 73 -5.98 -4.52 4.63
C LYS A 73 -4.67 -3.83 4.28
N ILE A 74 -4.59 -2.54 4.53
CA ILE A 74 -3.44 -1.72 4.18
C ILE A 74 -2.66 -1.39 5.45
N LEU A 75 -1.40 -1.77 5.54
CA LEU A 75 -0.49 -1.32 6.58
C LEU A 75 0.27 -0.08 6.08
N LEU A 76 0.18 1.02 6.83
CA LEU A 76 0.87 2.26 6.51
C LEU A 76 2.27 2.25 7.13
N LEU A 77 3.31 2.31 6.28
CA LEU A 77 4.70 2.35 6.70
C LEU A 77 5.20 3.79 6.62
N HIS A 78 5.38 4.41 7.78
CA HIS A 78 5.84 5.80 7.85
C HIS A 78 7.31 5.97 7.46
N GLY A 79 7.70 7.19 7.18
CA GLY A 79 9.04 7.59 6.81
C GLY A 79 10.01 7.70 8.00
N GLY A 80 11.15 8.25 7.73
CA GLY A 80 12.23 8.46 8.70
C GLY A 80 13.51 7.73 8.30
N PRO A 81 13.93 6.64 8.97
CA PRO A 81 13.29 5.98 10.11
C PRO A 81 13.03 6.89 11.31
N ALA A 82 12.23 6.43 12.26
CA ALA A 82 11.89 7.12 13.50
C ALA A 82 11.02 8.40 13.36
N MET A 83 10.26 8.54 12.26
CA MET A 83 9.10 9.43 12.22
C MET A 83 7.90 8.76 12.92
N THR A 84 6.72 9.32 12.77
CA THR A 84 5.50 8.84 13.39
C THR A 84 4.41 8.65 12.36
N HIS A 85 3.32 7.95 12.72
CA HIS A 85 2.15 7.79 11.84
C HIS A 85 1.41 9.11 11.58
N GLU A 86 1.54 10.14 12.43
CA GLU A 86 0.67 11.33 12.47
C GLU A 86 0.47 12.02 11.12
N TYR A 87 1.50 12.15 10.29
CA TYR A 87 1.33 12.78 8.98
C TYR A 87 0.55 11.91 7.98
N MET A 88 0.34 10.64 8.30
CA MET A 88 -0.47 9.70 7.52
C MET A 88 -1.94 9.68 7.99
N GLU A 89 -2.31 10.35 9.08
CA GLU A 89 -3.70 10.49 9.56
C GLU A 89 -4.64 11.12 8.51
N CYS A 90 -4.09 11.78 7.50
CA CYS A 90 -4.89 12.26 6.37
C CYS A 90 -5.70 11.15 5.70
N PHE A 91 -5.23 9.90 5.73
CA PHE A 91 -5.94 8.75 5.17
C PHE A 91 -7.22 8.40 5.95
N GLU A 92 -7.35 8.79 7.21
CA GLU A 92 -8.56 8.62 8.03
C GLU A 92 -9.79 9.26 7.38
N SER A 93 -9.59 10.35 6.66
CA SER A 93 -10.66 11.08 6.00
C SER A 93 -11.14 10.44 4.69
N PHE A 94 -10.33 9.59 4.06
CA PHE A 94 -10.58 9.08 2.71
C PHE A 94 -10.77 7.56 2.67
N PHE A 95 -9.83 6.79 3.21
CA PHE A 95 -9.83 5.34 3.08
C PHE A 95 -11.07 4.65 3.63
N PRO A 96 -11.62 5.04 4.80
CA PRO A 96 -12.84 4.43 5.30
C PRO A 96 -14.06 4.65 4.40
N LYS A 97 -14.15 5.82 3.74
CA LYS A 97 -15.25 6.13 2.81
C LYS A 97 -15.23 5.25 1.57
N GLU A 98 -14.03 4.86 1.15
CA GLU A 98 -13.79 3.94 0.04
C GLU A 98 -13.85 2.47 0.48
N GLY A 99 -14.18 2.21 1.75
CA GLY A 99 -14.34 0.88 2.30
C GLY A 99 -13.02 0.14 2.56
N PHE A 100 -11.89 0.81 2.65
CA PHE A 100 -10.62 0.17 2.98
C PHE A 100 -10.50 -0.05 4.49
N GLU A 101 -9.96 -1.21 4.88
CA GLU A 101 -9.40 -1.42 6.19
C GLU A 101 -7.92 -1.05 6.14
N PHE A 102 -7.48 -0.20 7.06
CA PHE A 102 -6.08 0.17 7.13
C PHE A 102 -5.60 0.30 8.57
N TYR A 103 -4.30 0.26 8.72
CA TYR A 103 -3.61 0.30 9.99
C TYR A 103 -2.55 1.40 9.95
N GLU A 104 -2.69 2.37 10.82
CA GLU A 104 -1.60 3.23 11.23
C GLU A 104 -0.69 2.43 12.17
N TYR A 105 0.60 2.67 12.08
CA TYR A 105 1.58 1.88 12.76
C TYR A 105 2.83 2.72 13.04
N ASP A 106 3.26 2.75 14.29
CA ASP A 106 4.55 3.30 14.68
C ASP A 106 5.57 2.17 14.75
N GLN A 107 6.63 2.28 13.95
CA GLN A 107 7.74 1.32 13.98
C GLN A 107 8.43 1.33 15.33
N LEU A 108 9.07 0.23 15.72
CA LEU A 108 9.83 0.15 16.98
C LEU A 108 10.84 1.29 17.07
N GLY A 109 10.88 1.97 18.18
CA GLY A 109 11.67 3.18 18.39
C GLY A 109 10.97 4.47 17.97
N SER A 110 9.73 4.40 17.49
CA SER A 110 8.94 5.57 17.08
C SER A 110 7.79 5.79 18.06
N TYR A 111 7.56 7.02 18.41
CA TYR A 111 6.44 7.64 19.13
C TYR A 111 5.78 6.77 20.20
N TYR A 112 4.66 6.11 19.88
CA TYR A 112 3.88 5.30 20.83
C TYR A 112 4.37 3.86 20.97
N SER A 113 5.31 3.43 20.14
CA SER A 113 5.94 2.12 20.25
C SER A 113 7.03 2.12 21.34
N ASP A 114 7.42 0.93 21.78
CA ASP A 114 8.53 0.80 22.73
C ASP A 114 9.81 1.43 22.19
N GLN A 115 10.64 1.98 23.08
CA GLN A 115 11.83 2.77 22.77
C GLN A 115 13.10 2.05 23.25
N PRO A 116 13.54 0.95 22.60
CA PRO A 116 14.76 0.26 22.99
C PRO A 116 16.00 1.12 22.76
N LYS A 117 17.02 0.93 23.60
CA LYS A 117 18.29 1.65 23.50
C LYS A 117 19.36 0.89 22.71
N ASP A 118 19.10 -0.37 22.39
CA ASP A 118 20.08 -1.24 21.71
C ASP A 118 20.14 -0.87 20.21
N SER A 119 21.29 -0.35 19.81
CA SER A 119 21.53 0.07 18.42
C SER A 119 21.58 -1.07 17.41
N SER A 120 21.78 -2.31 17.85
CA SER A 120 21.74 -3.50 16.98
C SER A 120 20.38 -3.74 16.36
N LEU A 121 19.32 -3.11 16.89
CA LEU A 121 17.97 -3.19 16.38
C LEU A 121 17.70 -2.28 15.17
N TRP A 122 18.60 -1.38 14.84
CA TRP A 122 18.38 -0.39 13.77
C TRP A 122 18.92 -0.90 12.42
N THR A 123 18.46 -2.06 12.00
CA THR A 123 18.78 -2.64 10.70
C THR A 123 17.51 -2.81 9.84
N THR A 124 17.64 -2.68 8.54
CA THR A 124 16.54 -2.85 7.60
C THR A 124 15.89 -4.22 7.74
N GLU A 125 16.70 -5.26 7.89
CA GLU A 125 16.25 -6.64 8.05
C GLU A 125 15.34 -6.80 9.26
N ARG A 126 15.71 -6.17 10.38
CA ARG A 126 14.91 -6.21 11.61
C ARG A 126 13.54 -5.52 11.39
N PHE A 127 13.52 -4.37 10.70
CA PHE A 127 12.26 -3.69 10.38
C PHE A 127 11.38 -4.52 9.43
N VAL A 128 11.97 -5.25 8.48
CA VAL A 128 11.25 -6.18 7.61
C VAL A 128 10.60 -7.30 8.41
N GLU A 129 11.32 -7.89 9.39
CA GLU A 129 10.75 -8.90 10.29
C GLU A 129 9.62 -8.35 11.16
N GLU A 130 9.73 -7.10 11.59
CA GLU A 130 8.69 -6.42 12.35
C GLU A 130 7.41 -6.27 11.51
N VAL A 131 7.51 -5.83 10.26
CA VAL A 131 6.36 -5.73 9.34
C VAL A 131 5.68 -7.10 9.19
N GLU A 132 6.44 -8.19 9.06
CA GLU A 132 5.88 -9.54 8.96
C GLU A 132 5.14 -9.95 10.24
N GLN A 133 5.68 -9.65 11.40
CA GLN A 133 5.01 -9.93 12.68
C GLN A 133 3.75 -9.10 12.86
N VAL A 134 3.76 -7.82 12.45
CA VAL A 134 2.57 -6.97 12.46
C VAL A 134 1.53 -7.52 11.50
N ARG A 135 1.89 -7.90 10.26
CA ARG A 135 0.99 -8.53 9.30
C ARG A 135 0.27 -9.74 9.90
N GLN A 136 1.03 -10.65 10.54
CA GLN A 136 0.47 -11.83 11.18
C GLN A 136 -0.49 -11.46 12.31
N ALA A 137 -0.13 -10.48 13.14
CA ALA A 137 -0.93 -10.05 14.27
C ALA A 137 -2.24 -9.36 13.88
N ILE A 138 -2.29 -8.71 12.71
CA ILE A 138 -3.53 -8.11 12.17
C ILE A 138 -4.36 -9.11 11.35
N GLY A 139 -3.92 -10.36 11.24
CA GLY A 139 -4.62 -11.41 10.51
C GLY A 139 -4.72 -11.12 9.00
N ALA A 140 -3.65 -10.57 8.42
CA ALA A 140 -3.56 -10.32 6.98
C ALA A 140 -2.75 -11.42 6.28
N ASP A 141 -3.12 -11.73 5.04
CA ASP A 141 -2.47 -12.77 4.22
C ASP A 141 -2.36 -12.34 2.75
N SER A 142 -1.79 -13.20 1.92
CA SER A 142 -1.58 -12.94 0.48
C SER A 142 -2.84 -12.60 -0.30
N THR A 143 -4.03 -12.84 0.25
CA THR A 143 -5.31 -12.54 -0.42
C THR A 143 -5.81 -11.13 -0.14
N ASN A 144 -5.31 -10.48 0.92
CA ASN A 144 -5.84 -9.21 1.39
C ASN A 144 -4.79 -8.20 1.88
N PHE A 145 -3.51 -8.56 2.00
CA PHE A 145 -2.49 -7.71 2.57
C PHE A 145 -1.87 -6.75 1.56
N TYR A 146 -1.93 -5.47 1.87
CA TYR A 146 -1.26 -4.39 1.13
C TYR A 146 -0.37 -3.60 2.08
N VAL A 147 0.73 -3.08 1.55
CA VAL A 147 1.54 -2.07 2.24
C VAL A 147 1.51 -0.75 1.47
N LEU A 148 1.44 0.36 2.19
CA LEU A 148 1.66 1.70 1.64
C LEU A 148 2.83 2.32 2.37
N GLY A 149 3.94 2.48 1.67
CA GLY A 149 5.18 3.02 2.22
C GLY A 149 5.46 4.43 1.70
N ASN A 150 5.78 5.34 2.62
CA ASN A 150 6.19 6.70 2.29
C ASN A 150 7.64 6.92 2.69
N SER A 151 8.45 7.55 1.82
CA SER A 151 9.86 7.85 2.08
C SER A 151 10.65 6.59 2.50
N TRP A 152 11.25 6.54 3.68
CA TRP A 152 11.85 5.34 4.27
C TRP A 152 10.87 4.16 4.29
N GLY A 153 9.60 4.39 4.61
CA GLY A 153 8.57 3.35 4.56
C GLY A 153 8.40 2.74 3.17
N GLY A 154 8.70 3.49 2.10
CA GLY A 154 8.74 2.98 0.73
C GLY A 154 9.92 2.01 0.51
N ILE A 155 11.11 2.31 1.05
CA ILE A 155 12.26 1.40 1.04
C ILE A 155 11.91 0.13 1.81
N LEU A 156 11.36 0.28 3.02
CA LEU A 156 10.92 -0.83 3.85
C LEU A 156 9.87 -1.71 3.15
N ALA A 157 8.93 -1.11 2.42
CA ALA A 157 7.94 -1.84 1.63
C ALA A 157 8.59 -2.68 0.52
N MET A 158 9.60 -2.14 -0.16
CA MET A 158 10.35 -2.86 -1.19
C MET A 158 11.15 -4.02 -0.61
N GLU A 159 11.89 -3.79 0.47
CA GLU A 159 12.67 -4.83 1.15
C GLU A 159 11.76 -5.93 1.71
N TYR A 160 10.59 -5.55 2.25
CA TYR A 160 9.57 -6.51 2.65
C TYR A 160 9.08 -7.33 1.45
N ALA A 161 8.79 -6.70 0.32
CA ALA A 161 8.35 -7.39 -0.89
C ALA A 161 9.42 -8.34 -1.44
N LEU A 162 10.69 -7.97 -1.39
CA LEU A 162 11.79 -8.86 -1.81
C LEU A 162 11.85 -10.14 -0.98
N LYS A 163 11.58 -10.05 0.32
CA LYS A 163 11.65 -11.20 1.23
C LYS A 163 10.34 -11.97 1.34
N TYR A 164 9.21 -11.27 1.41
CA TYR A 164 7.90 -11.82 1.73
C TYR A 164 6.85 -11.62 0.63
N GLN A 165 7.26 -11.59 -0.63
CA GLN A 165 6.38 -11.39 -1.78
C GLN A 165 5.16 -12.33 -1.77
N ALA A 166 5.34 -13.58 -1.34
CA ALA A 166 4.27 -14.57 -1.29
C ALA A 166 3.14 -14.21 -0.28
N ASN A 167 3.41 -13.32 0.67
CA ASN A 167 2.45 -12.88 1.67
C ASN A 167 1.76 -11.56 1.30
N LEU A 168 2.18 -10.92 0.20
CA LEU A 168 1.76 -9.58 -0.20
C LEU A 168 0.83 -9.64 -1.41
N LYS A 169 -0.32 -8.98 -1.32
CA LYS A 169 -1.24 -8.82 -2.45
C LYS A 169 -0.87 -7.63 -3.32
N GLY A 170 -0.34 -6.58 -2.74
CA GLY A 170 0.10 -5.40 -3.47
C GLY A 170 0.87 -4.41 -2.61
N MET A 171 1.57 -3.50 -3.29
CA MET A 171 2.41 -2.48 -2.67
C MET A 171 2.16 -1.13 -3.34
N ILE A 172 2.12 -0.08 -2.52
CA ILE A 172 2.05 1.31 -2.95
C ILE A 172 3.28 2.01 -2.36
N VAL A 173 4.04 2.67 -3.22
CA VAL A 173 5.23 3.43 -2.81
C VAL A 173 5.02 4.90 -3.15
N ALA A 174 5.15 5.75 -2.14
CA ALA A 174 4.97 7.20 -2.27
C ALA A 174 6.23 7.94 -1.80
N ASN A 175 6.68 8.90 -2.61
CA ASN A 175 7.79 9.82 -2.26
C ASN A 175 9.08 9.12 -1.79
N MET A 176 9.35 7.93 -2.31
CA MET A 176 10.56 7.18 -2.00
C MET A 176 11.76 7.75 -2.79
N VAL A 177 12.93 7.77 -2.18
CA VAL A 177 14.19 8.02 -2.89
C VAL A 177 14.57 6.77 -3.67
N ALA A 178 14.78 6.88 -4.97
CA ALA A 178 15.15 5.74 -5.82
C ALA A 178 16.62 5.30 -5.59
N SER A 179 17.47 6.21 -5.11
CA SER A 179 18.87 5.98 -4.78
C SER A 179 19.30 6.98 -3.70
N ALA A 180 19.91 6.49 -2.63
CA ALA A 180 20.66 7.35 -1.71
C ALA A 180 22.14 7.32 -2.14
N PRO A 181 22.84 8.46 -2.20
CA PRO A 181 24.30 8.44 -2.38
C PRO A 181 24.95 7.73 -1.19
N GLU A 182 25.95 6.91 -1.46
CA GLU A 182 26.81 6.26 -0.48
C GLU A 182 27.61 7.28 0.34
#